data_fbf453c0ce32ee007e984e13b716d647
#
_entry.id   fbf453c0ce32ee007e984e13b716d647
#
_cell.length_a   1.000
_cell.length_b   1.000
_cell.length_c   1.000
_cell.angle_alpha   90.00
_cell.angle_beta   90.00
_cell.angle_gamma   90.00
#
_symmetry.space_group_name_H-M   'P 1'
#
loop_
_entity.id
_entity.type
_entity.pdbx_description
1 polymer ?
#
loop_
_entity_poly.entity_id
_entity_poly.type
_entity_poly.pdbx_seq_one_letter_code
_entity_poly.pdbx_strand_id
1 'polypeptide(L)'
;MTTIVAVQGDGYTVLCTDSRIATIDDSGSSNPVTTLGYGMSKIAQNGPYLLGAAGDVRAINILHHVFTPPTPPSNLKGKKLDAFITAKFIPALRECFEKQGYGSSEPGKAPAEQNSLIILSIHSTIYVIDGDYSWASDAQGFYAIGSGSNYALGALHVLAPKRKPVVSTAKTIAIKALSAAAKYDSGTGAPYHTFVQEQPAKKPRNTTKNQQTRKRVK
;
A
#
# COMPACT_ATOMS: atom_id res chain seq x y z
N MET A 1 5.72 -6.81 -14.71
CA MET A 1 4.27 -7.04 -14.43
C MET A 1 4.09 -7.40 -12.98
N THR A 2 2.91 -7.15 -12.40
CA THR A 2 2.65 -7.25 -10.95
C THR A 2 1.15 -7.24 -10.72
N THR A 3 0.69 -7.88 -9.64
CA THR A 3 -0.63 -7.60 -9.06
C THR A 3 -0.50 -7.47 -7.56
N ILE A 4 -0.96 -6.33 -7.03
CA ILE A 4 -1.09 -6.08 -5.60
C ILE A 4 -2.55 -5.83 -5.29
N VAL A 5 -3.06 -6.53 -4.29
CA VAL A 5 -4.43 -6.41 -3.80
C VAL A 5 -4.40 -5.88 -2.37
N ALA A 6 -5.32 -4.98 -2.04
CA ALA A 6 -5.48 -4.50 -0.68
C ALA A 6 -6.94 -4.54 -0.24
N VAL A 7 -7.14 -4.89 1.03
CA VAL A 7 -8.43 -4.95 1.69
C VAL A 7 -8.38 -4.17 2.99
N GLN A 8 -9.25 -3.18 3.13
CA GLN A 8 -9.36 -2.35 4.33
C GLN A 8 -10.45 -2.89 5.26
N GLY A 9 -10.04 -3.26 6.47
CA GLY A 9 -10.96 -3.65 7.54
C GLY A 9 -11.21 -2.52 8.55
N ASP A 10 -11.75 -2.88 9.71
CA ASP A 10 -11.93 -1.94 10.81
C ASP A 10 -10.68 -1.95 11.70
N GLY A 11 -9.92 -0.87 11.64
CA GLY A 11 -8.66 -0.72 12.39
C GLY A 11 -7.46 -1.47 11.80
N TYR A 12 -7.55 -2.02 10.59
CA TYR A 12 -6.44 -2.70 9.92
C TYR A 12 -6.56 -2.62 8.40
N THR A 13 -5.46 -2.96 7.72
CA THR A 13 -5.41 -3.24 6.28
C THR A 13 -4.65 -4.53 6.01
N VAL A 14 -5.05 -5.23 4.96
CA VAL A 14 -4.32 -6.39 4.42
C VAL A 14 -3.86 -6.03 3.02
N LEU A 15 -2.57 -6.12 2.75
CA LEU A 15 -1.99 -6.05 1.42
C LEU A 15 -1.47 -7.43 1.03
N CYS A 16 -1.76 -7.85 -0.18
CA CYS A 16 -1.30 -9.13 -0.70
C CYS A 16 -0.72 -8.93 -2.11
N THR A 17 0.42 -9.55 -2.40
CA THR A 17 1.09 -9.44 -3.69
C THR A 17 1.52 -10.79 -4.21
N ASP A 18 1.63 -10.88 -5.52
CA ASP A 18 2.28 -11.97 -6.25
C ASP A 18 3.81 -11.80 -6.23
N SER A 19 4.53 -12.85 -6.65
CA SER A 19 6.00 -12.85 -6.70
C SER A 19 6.56 -12.98 -8.12
N ARG A 20 5.73 -13.03 -9.14
CA ARG A 20 6.19 -13.16 -10.52
C ARG A 20 6.81 -11.87 -11.02
N ILE A 21 7.97 -11.98 -11.68
CA ILE A 21 8.56 -10.93 -12.50
C ILE A 21 8.47 -11.35 -13.95
N ALA A 22 7.88 -10.51 -14.78
CA ALA A 22 7.90 -10.64 -16.22
C ALA A 22 8.25 -9.29 -16.82
N THR A 23 9.12 -9.28 -17.82
CA THR A 23 9.43 -8.12 -18.64
C THR A 23 8.63 -8.20 -19.93
N ILE A 24 8.22 -7.06 -20.44
CA ILE A 24 7.64 -6.94 -21.79
C ILE A 24 8.75 -6.33 -22.65
N ASP A 25 9.04 -6.98 -23.77
CA ASP A 25 9.94 -6.40 -24.78
C ASP A 25 9.21 -5.39 -25.67
N ASP A 26 9.97 -4.71 -26.53
CA ASP A 26 9.42 -3.69 -27.46
C ASP A 26 8.39 -4.26 -28.45
N SER A 27 8.34 -5.59 -28.62
CA SER A 27 7.33 -6.28 -29.43
C SER A 27 6.03 -6.57 -28.68
N GLY A 28 5.98 -6.27 -27.38
CA GLY A 28 4.85 -6.60 -26.51
C GLY A 28 4.85 -8.06 -26.01
N SER A 29 5.89 -8.82 -26.33
CA SER A 29 6.02 -10.20 -25.88
C SER A 29 6.53 -10.25 -24.42
N SER A 30 5.94 -11.08 -23.59
CA SER A 30 6.43 -11.30 -22.23
C SER A 30 7.63 -12.26 -22.26
N ASN A 31 8.78 -11.76 -21.87
CA ASN A 31 10.03 -12.51 -21.77
C ASN A 31 10.28 -13.05 -20.37
N PRO A 32 11.32 -13.88 -20.15
CA PRO A 32 11.28 -15.00 -19.21
C PRO A 32 10.76 -14.61 -17.85
N VAL A 33 9.80 -15.38 -17.46
CA VAL A 33 9.13 -15.27 -16.18
C VAL A 33 10.06 -15.79 -15.10
N THR A 34 10.41 -14.96 -14.14
CA THR A 34 11.12 -15.38 -12.93
C THR A 34 10.27 -15.09 -11.70
N THR A 35 10.65 -15.69 -10.58
CA THR A 35 10.03 -15.46 -9.28
C THR A 35 11.00 -14.67 -8.42
N LEU A 36 10.51 -13.68 -7.69
CA LEU A 36 11.30 -12.93 -6.71
C LEU A 36 12.02 -13.90 -5.76
N GLY A 37 13.29 -13.63 -5.50
CA GLY A 37 14.11 -14.45 -4.61
C GLY A 37 13.56 -14.46 -3.17
N TYR A 38 14.01 -15.43 -2.40
CA TYR A 38 13.61 -15.57 -1.00
C TYR A 38 13.87 -14.28 -0.20
N GLY A 39 12.86 -13.83 0.54
CA GLY A 39 12.94 -12.61 1.34
C GLY A 39 12.62 -11.32 0.60
N MET A 40 12.41 -11.35 -0.71
CA MET A 40 11.96 -10.19 -1.49
C MET A 40 10.45 -10.20 -1.68
N SER A 41 9.86 -9.01 -1.66
CA SER A 41 8.43 -8.80 -1.90
C SER A 41 8.23 -7.51 -2.70
N LYS A 42 7.13 -7.42 -3.44
CA LYS A 42 6.70 -6.18 -4.10
C LYS A 42 6.06 -5.17 -3.13
N ILE A 43 6.04 -5.52 -1.84
CA ILE A 43 5.56 -4.67 -0.75
C ILE A 43 6.70 -4.49 0.25
N ALA A 44 7.09 -3.23 0.48
CA ALA A 44 8.02 -2.82 1.53
C ALA A 44 7.26 -2.46 2.81
N GLN A 45 7.84 -2.80 3.96
CA GLN A 45 7.35 -2.36 5.26
C GLN A 45 8.34 -1.38 5.88
N ASN A 46 7.97 -0.10 5.94
CA ASN A 46 8.80 0.99 6.45
C ASN A 46 8.12 1.62 7.66
N GLY A 47 8.47 1.16 8.86
CA GLY A 47 7.83 1.59 10.10
C GLY A 47 6.31 1.33 10.08
N PRO A 48 5.46 2.37 10.21
CA PRO A 48 4.00 2.22 10.17
C PRO A 48 3.43 2.12 8.76
N TYR A 49 4.25 2.08 7.73
CA TYR A 49 3.84 2.06 6.33
C TYR A 49 3.98 0.68 5.71
N LEU A 50 2.99 0.29 4.90
CA LEU A 50 3.14 -0.72 3.86
C LEU A 50 3.09 -0.01 2.51
N LEU A 51 4.10 -0.24 1.69
CA LEU A 51 4.29 0.41 0.39
C LEU A 51 4.48 -0.66 -0.68
N GLY A 52 3.55 -0.76 -1.61
CA GLY A 52 3.67 -1.65 -2.75
C GLY A 52 3.80 -0.86 -4.05
N ALA A 53 4.56 -1.36 -5.02
CA ALA A 53 4.64 -0.74 -6.34
C ALA A 53 4.38 -1.75 -7.45
N ALA A 54 3.64 -1.32 -8.46
CA ALA A 54 3.40 -2.04 -9.71
C ALA A 54 3.87 -1.18 -10.89
N GLY A 55 4.70 -1.72 -11.72
CA GLY A 55 5.38 -1.05 -12.83
C GLY A 55 6.85 -1.43 -12.83
N ASP A 56 7.74 -0.47 -12.69
CA ASP A 56 9.17 -0.70 -12.69
C ASP A 56 9.66 -1.33 -11.37
N VAL A 57 10.47 -2.39 -11.48
CA VAL A 57 11.11 -3.06 -10.31
C VAL A 57 12.01 -2.09 -9.55
N ARG A 58 12.56 -1.08 -10.21
CA ARG A 58 13.39 -0.05 -9.57
C ARG A 58 12.63 0.71 -8.49
N ALA A 59 11.35 1.01 -8.70
CA ALA A 59 10.51 1.64 -7.67
C ALA A 59 10.45 0.77 -6.40
N ILE A 60 10.26 -0.55 -6.57
CA ILE A 60 10.23 -1.50 -5.45
C ILE A 60 11.57 -1.48 -4.68
N ASN A 61 12.70 -1.50 -5.39
CA ASN A 61 14.04 -1.47 -4.78
C ASN A 61 14.26 -0.18 -3.97
N ILE A 62 13.84 0.97 -4.51
CA ILE A 62 13.95 2.27 -3.81
C ILE A 62 13.08 2.26 -2.55
N LEU A 63 11.83 1.78 -2.65
CA LEU A 63 10.92 1.71 -1.50
C LEU A 63 11.45 0.78 -0.39
N HIS A 64 12.14 -0.32 -0.74
CA HIS A 64 12.70 -1.24 0.25
C HIS A 64 13.97 -0.73 0.92
N HIS A 65 14.85 -0.08 0.18
CA HIS A 65 16.24 0.08 0.61
C HIS A 65 16.68 1.54 0.78
N VAL A 66 15.94 2.49 0.20
CA VAL A 66 16.36 3.90 0.18
C VAL A 66 15.33 4.84 0.80
N PHE A 67 14.04 4.62 0.49
CA PHE A 67 13.00 5.53 0.94
C PHE A 67 12.75 5.42 2.46
N THR A 68 12.98 6.52 3.16
CA THR A 68 12.62 6.68 4.56
C THR A 68 11.43 7.62 4.66
N PRO A 69 10.20 7.09 4.84
CA PRO A 69 9.02 7.94 4.89
C PRO A 69 8.98 8.83 6.14
N PRO A 70 8.37 10.01 6.06
CA PRO A 70 8.23 10.90 7.20
C PRO A 70 7.39 10.24 8.30
N THR A 71 7.78 10.43 9.56
CA THR A 71 7.03 9.87 10.70
C THR A 71 5.66 10.56 10.83
N PRO A 72 4.55 9.81 10.73
CA PRO A 72 3.23 10.39 10.87
C PRO A 72 2.95 10.71 12.35
N PRO A 73 2.29 11.84 12.65
CA PRO A 73 1.74 12.05 13.97
C PRO A 73 0.79 10.90 14.36
N SER A 74 0.82 10.50 15.63
CA SER A 74 -0.05 9.45 16.13
C SER A 74 -1.53 9.83 15.96
N ASN A 75 -2.36 8.87 15.54
CA ASN A 75 -3.82 9.01 15.42
C ASN A 75 -4.37 9.97 14.34
N LEU A 76 -3.61 10.29 13.30
CA LEU A 76 -4.17 10.98 12.14
C LEU A 76 -5.19 10.10 11.42
N LYS A 77 -6.35 10.69 11.08
CA LYS A 77 -7.44 10.04 10.33
C LYS A 77 -8.17 11.06 9.45
N GLY A 78 -8.80 10.56 8.38
CA GLY A 78 -9.60 11.34 7.45
C GLY A 78 -8.83 12.56 6.93
N LYS A 79 -9.46 13.70 6.80
CA LYS A 79 -8.86 14.93 6.22
C LYS A 79 -7.49 15.33 6.79
N LYS A 80 -7.21 15.03 8.07
CA LYS A 80 -5.91 15.33 8.66
C LYS A 80 -4.82 14.38 8.15
N LEU A 81 -5.17 13.10 7.93
CA LEU A 81 -4.27 12.14 7.31
C LEU A 81 -4.05 12.51 5.84
N ASP A 82 -5.11 12.85 5.11
CA ASP A 82 -5.04 13.27 3.71
C ASP A 82 -4.13 14.49 3.54
N ALA A 83 -4.26 15.49 4.42
CA ALA A 83 -3.38 16.67 4.44
C ALA A 83 -1.91 16.28 4.71
N PHE A 84 -1.65 15.33 5.61
CA PHE A 84 -0.29 14.83 5.87
C PHE A 84 0.27 14.08 4.66
N ILE A 85 -0.51 13.23 4.02
CA ILE A 85 -0.09 12.53 2.80
C ILE A 85 0.29 13.55 1.73
N THR A 86 -0.59 14.52 1.45
CA THR A 86 -0.36 15.54 0.42
C THR A 86 0.84 16.42 0.71
N ALA A 87 0.97 16.89 1.95
CA ALA A 87 1.94 17.95 2.26
C ALA A 87 3.30 17.44 2.77
N LYS A 88 3.39 16.16 3.19
CA LYS A 88 4.62 15.59 3.77
C LYS A 88 5.06 14.32 3.08
N PHE A 89 4.17 13.35 2.93
CA PHE A 89 4.54 12.06 2.36
C PHE A 89 4.87 12.16 0.87
N ILE A 90 3.98 12.75 0.07
CA ILE A 90 4.16 12.87 -1.39
C ILE A 90 5.43 13.66 -1.75
N PRO A 91 5.71 14.83 -1.16
CA PRO A 91 6.97 15.54 -1.43
C PRO A 91 8.22 14.73 -1.07
N ALA A 92 8.20 14.01 0.05
CA ALA A 92 9.34 13.18 0.46
C ALA A 92 9.56 11.98 -0.49
N LEU A 93 8.47 11.35 -0.96
CA LEU A 93 8.54 10.27 -1.93
C LEU A 93 9.12 10.77 -3.27
N ARG A 94 8.60 11.89 -3.76
CA ARG A 94 9.07 12.52 -4.98
C ARG A 94 10.55 12.89 -4.90
N GLU A 95 10.96 13.58 -3.85
CA GLU A 95 12.36 13.95 -3.63
C GLU A 95 13.28 12.72 -3.58
N CYS A 96 12.84 11.63 -2.94
CA CYS A 96 13.60 10.38 -2.92
C CYS A 96 13.76 9.80 -4.33
N PHE A 97 12.69 9.73 -5.10
CA PHE A 97 12.73 9.20 -6.47
C PHE A 97 13.59 10.05 -7.40
N GLU A 98 13.47 11.37 -7.32
CA GLU A 98 14.32 12.32 -8.09
C GLU A 98 15.82 12.15 -7.76
N LYS A 99 16.18 12.06 -6.48
CA LYS A 99 17.56 11.82 -6.01
C LYS A 99 18.13 10.49 -6.50
N GLN A 100 17.27 9.50 -6.72
CA GLN A 100 17.67 8.20 -7.27
C GLN A 100 17.65 8.19 -8.80
N GLY A 101 17.37 9.32 -9.47
CA GLY A 101 17.23 9.40 -10.92
C GLY A 101 16.07 8.55 -11.45
N TYR A 102 15.03 8.37 -10.65
CA TYR A 102 13.80 7.69 -11.03
C TYR A 102 12.67 8.71 -11.13
N GLY A 103 12.16 8.93 -12.34
CA GLY A 103 11.16 9.97 -12.60
C GLY A 103 11.76 11.39 -12.65
N SER A 104 12.94 11.57 -13.25
CA SER A 104 13.54 12.90 -13.44
C SER A 104 12.83 13.67 -14.54
N SER A 105 12.48 14.94 -14.28
CA SER A 105 12.06 15.89 -15.31
C SER A 105 13.26 16.55 -15.93
N GLU A 106 13.27 16.65 -17.26
CA GLU A 106 14.18 17.59 -17.93
C GLU A 106 13.74 19.03 -17.66
N PRO A 107 14.68 19.98 -17.49
CA PRO A 107 14.35 21.38 -17.32
C PRO A 107 13.41 21.90 -18.43
N GLY A 108 12.27 22.49 -18.05
CA GLY A 108 11.28 23.03 -18.98
C GLY A 108 10.23 22.05 -19.52
N LYS A 109 10.27 20.78 -19.12
CA LYS A 109 9.20 19.80 -19.39
C LYS A 109 8.22 19.67 -18.23
N ALA A 110 7.13 18.91 -18.46
CA ALA A 110 6.14 18.60 -17.44
C ALA A 110 6.77 18.06 -16.13
N PRO A 111 6.10 18.18 -14.99
CA PRO A 111 6.59 17.63 -13.72
C PRO A 111 7.02 16.17 -13.89
N ALA A 112 8.11 15.80 -13.21
CA ALA A 112 8.62 14.44 -13.26
C ALA A 112 7.52 13.44 -12.93
N GLU A 113 7.24 12.55 -13.86
CA GLU A 113 6.37 11.41 -13.66
C GLU A 113 7.21 10.17 -13.38
N GLN A 114 6.73 9.32 -12.52
CA GLN A 114 7.30 8.01 -12.25
C GLN A 114 6.44 6.91 -12.90
N ASN A 115 7.05 5.87 -13.44
CA ASN A 115 6.38 4.84 -14.24
C ASN A 115 5.75 3.71 -13.39
N SER A 116 5.26 4.01 -12.18
CA SER A 116 4.69 2.99 -11.30
C SER A 116 3.44 3.49 -10.61
N LEU A 117 2.48 2.60 -10.42
CA LEU A 117 1.42 2.79 -9.44
C LEU A 117 1.91 2.35 -8.08
N ILE A 118 1.72 3.18 -7.06
CA ILE A 118 2.11 2.86 -5.69
C ILE A 118 0.86 2.72 -4.83
N ILE A 119 0.77 1.62 -4.09
CA ILE A 119 -0.24 1.44 -3.06
C ILE A 119 0.40 1.67 -1.69
N LEU A 120 -0.19 2.56 -0.95
CA LEU A 120 0.25 2.96 0.38
C LEU A 120 -0.82 2.58 1.41
N SER A 121 -0.41 1.88 2.47
CA SER A 121 -1.24 1.68 3.64
C SER A 121 -0.62 2.33 4.86
N ILE A 122 -1.41 3.13 5.57
CA ILE A 122 -1.04 3.80 6.82
C ILE A 122 -2.28 4.04 7.68
N HIS A 123 -2.18 3.80 8.99
CA HIS A 123 -3.26 4.02 9.96
C HIS A 123 -4.61 3.40 9.52
N SER A 124 -4.54 2.20 8.93
CA SER A 124 -5.70 1.47 8.38
C SER A 124 -6.42 2.21 7.25
N THR A 125 -5.73 3.09 6.55
CA THR A 125 -6.22 3.77 5.34
C THR A 125 -5.32 3.41 4.17
N ILE A 126 -5.92 3.19 3.01
CA ILE A 126 -5.22 2.83 1.78
C ILE A 126 -5.32 4.00 0.81
N TYR A 127 -4.20 4.34 0.18
CA TYR A 127 -4.07 5.29 -0.89
C TYR A 127 -3.44 4.62 -2.10
N VAL A 128 -3.92 4.93 -3.28
CA VAL A 128 -3.25 4.63 -4.55
C VAL A 128 -2.66 5.91 -5.09
N ILE A 129 -1.37 5.91 -5.36
CA ILE A 129 -0.60 7.06 -5.87
C ILE A 129 -0.23 6.76 -7.31
N ASP A 130 -0.58 7.65 -8.21
CA ASP A 130 -0.32 7.56 -9.64
C ASP A 130 1.07 8.12 -10.00
N GLY A 131 1.44 7.98 -11.27
CA GLY A 131 2.71 8.42 -11.83
C GLY A 131 3.00 9.91 -11.65
N ASP A 132 1.98 10.74 -11.69
CA ASP A 132 2.04 12.19 -11.45
C ASP A 132 2.03 12.59 -9.97
N TYR A 133 2.13 11.60 -9.06
CA TYR A 133 2.02 11.76 -7.61
C TYR A 133 0.64 12.21 -7.11
N SER A 134 -0.39 12.24 -7.95
CA SER A 134 -1.76 12.32 -7.47
C SER A 134 -2.14 11.07 -6.70
N TRP A 135 -3.07 11.18 -5.78
CA TRP A 135 -3.52 10.03 -5.00
C TRP A 135 -5.03 9.97 -4.88
N ALA A 136 -5.55 8.76 -4.75
CA ALA A 136 -6.96 8.49 -4.50
C ALA A 136 -7.12 7.43 -3.40
N SER A 137 -8.27 7.44 -2.75
CA SER A 137 -8.70 6.36 -1.87
C SER A 137 -10.12 5.93 -2.22
N ASP A 138 -10.40 4.62 -2.13
CA ASP A 138 -11.70 4.06 -2.49
C ASP A 138 -12.62 3.95 -1.26
N ALA A 139 -13.90 4.29 -1.45
CA ALA A 139 -14.90 4.27 -0.37
C ALA A 139 -15.24 2.84 0.09
N GLN A 140 -15.08 1.83 -0.79
CA GLN A 140 -15.37 0.43 -0.46
C GLN A 140 -14.23 -0.24 0.29
N GLY A 141 -13.00 0.32 0.19
CA GLY A 141 -11.81 -0.22 0.84
C GLY A 141 -11.24 -1.47 0.17
N PHE A 142 -11.50 -1.65 -1.14
CA PHE A 142 -10.92 -2.71 -1.96
C PHE A 142 -10.09 -2.09 -3.06
N TYR A 143 -8.85 -2.58 -3.21
CA TYR A 143 -7.92 -2.03 -4.18
C TYR A 143 -7.18 -3.14 -4.90
N ALA A 144 -6.85 -2.90 -6.16
CA ALA A 144 -5.85 -3.67 -6.88
C ALA A 144 -5.09 -2.77 -7.83
N ILE A 145 -3.78 -2.98 -7.93
CA ILE A 145 -2.89 -2.30 -8.88
C ILE A 145 -2.08 -3.31 -9.67
N GLY A 146 -1.59 -2.90 -10.83
CA GLY A 146 -0.77 -3.71 -11.73
C GLY A 146 -1.54 -4.41 -12.84
N SER A 147 -0.88 -5.25 -13.63
CA SER A 147 -1.41 -5.86 -14.85
C SER A 147 -2.66 -6.73 -14.62
N GLY A 148 -2.72 -7.47 -13.52
CA GLY A 148 -3.86 -8.30 -13.17
C GLY A 148 -4.95 -7.59 -12.36
N SER A 149 -4.86 -6.27 -12.16
CA SER A 149 -5.76 -5.51 -11.29
C SER A 149 -7.23 -5.65 -11.64
N ASN A 150 -7.58 -5.63 -12.92
CA ASN A 150 -8.98 -5.76 -13.36
C ASN A 150 -9.61 -7.10 -12.98
N TYR A 151 -8.85 -8.19 -13.11
CA TYR A 151 -9.31 -9.52 -12.70
C TYR A 151 -9.44 -9.61 -11.17
N ALA A 152 -8.46 -9.04 -10.45
CA ALA A 152 -8.48 -9.00 -9.00
C ALA A 152 -9.63 -8.16 -8.46
N LEU A 153 -9.92 -6.97 -9.04
CA LEU A 153 -11.05 -6.12 -8.64
C LEU A 153 -12.39 -6.80 -8.90
N GLY A 154 -12.56 -7.47 -10.04
CA GLY A 154 -13.75 -8.25 -10.32
C GLY A 154 -13.97 -9.35 -9.28
N ALA A 155 -12.91 -10.08 -8.92
CA ALA A 155 -12.97 -11.09 -7.87
C ALA A 155 -13.26 -10.50 -6.49
N LEU A 156 -12.63 -9.38 -6.13
CA LEU A 156 -12.89 -8.65 -4.89
C LEU A 156 -14.35 -8.22 -4.80
N HIS A 157 -14.93 -7.70 -5.87
CA HIS A 157 -16.33 -7.27 -5.91
C HIS A 157 -17.30 -8.43 -5.57
N VAL A 158 -17.06 -9.60 -6.13
CA VAL A 158 -17.90 -10.80 -5.88
C VAL A 158 -17.67 -11.38 -4.48
N LEU A 159 -16.41 -11.31 -3.97
CA LEU A 159 -16.03 -11.87 -2.68
C LEU A 159 -16.27 -10.90 -1.52
N ALA A 160 -16.55 -9.62 -1.81
CA ALA A 160 -16.73 -8.57 -0.80
C ALA A 160 -17.89 -8.91 0.14
N PRO A 161 -17.66 -9.00 1.44
CA PRO A 161 -18.74 -9.21 2.39
C PRO A 161 -19.52 -7.90 2.58
N LYS A 162 -20.81 -8.01 2.98
CA LYS A 162 -21.64 -6.84 3.28
C LYS A 162 -21.12 -5.99 4.45
N ARG A 163 -20.28 -6.56 5.30
CA ARG A 163 -19.63 -5.88 6.44
C ARG A 163 -18.12 -5.99 6.30
N LYS A 164 -17.40 -5.04 6.89
CA LYS A 164 -15.93 -5.09 6.91
C LYS A 164 -15.46 -6.43 7.48
N PRO A 165 -14.60 -7.17 6.75
CA PRO A 165 -14.16 -8.50 7.14
C PRO A 165 -13.24 -8.44 8.37
N VAL A 166 -13.10 -9.56 9.08
CA VAL A 166 -12.01 -9.76 10.03
C VAL A 166 -10.72 -10.09 9.29
N VAL A 167 -9.55 -9.92 9.94
CA VAL A 167 -8.22 -10.07 9.30
C VAL A 167 -8.06 -11.39 8.54
N SER A 168 -8.49 -12.51 9.13
CA SER A 168 -8.38 -13.84 8.47
C SER A 168 -9.21 -13.92 7.19
N THR A 169 -10.42 -13.41 7.21
CA THR A 169 -11.30 -13.33 6.03
C THR A 169 -10.73 -12.38 4.98
N ALA A 170 -10.20 -11.22 5.38
CA ALA A 170 -9.55 -10.27 4.47
C ALA A 170 -8.35 -10.89 3.75
N LYS A 171 -7.49 -11.64 4.47
CA LYS A 171 -6.40 -12.40 3.87
C LYS A 171 -6.90 -13.41 2.83
N THR A 172 -7.92 -14.17 3.18
CA THR A 172 -8.51 -15.18 2.28
C THR A 172 -9.08 -14.53 1.02
N ILE A 173 -9.79 -13.41 1.14
CA ILE A 173 -10.36 -12.65 0.01
C ILE A 173 -9.23 -12.14 -0.88
N ALA A 174 -8.19 -11.53 -0.32
CA ALA A 174 -7.06 -11.00 -1.06
C ALA A 174 -6.31 -12.09 -1.84
N ILE A 175 -6.05 -13.25 -1.22
CA ILE A 175 -5.40 -14.39 -1.87
C ILE A 175 -6.27 -14.94 -3.01
N LYS A 176 -7.58 -15.08 -2.80
CA LYS A 176 -8.49 -15.54 -3.85
C LYS A 176 -8.54 -14.57 -5.03
N ALA A 177 -8.52 -13.27 -4.78
CA ALA A 177 -8.49 -12.26 -5.83
C ALA A 177 -7.17 -12.33 -6.63
N LEU A 178 -6.02 -12.50 -5.97
CA LEU A 178 -4.74 -12.73 -6.65
C LEU A 178 -4.74 -14.04 -7.44
N SER A 179 -5.32 -15.10 -6.89
CA SER A 179 -5.42 -16.39 -7.58
C SER A 179 -6.27 -16.28 -8.84
N ALA A 180 -7.35 -15.49 -8.80
CA ALA A 180 -8.16 -15.21 -9.99
C ALA A 180 -7.35 -14.41 -11.03
N ALA A 181 -6.61 -13.39 -10.61
CA ALA A 181 -5.73 -12.64 -11.50
C ALA A 181 -4.66 -13.55 -12.14
N ALA A 182 -4.00 -14.39 -11.34
CA ALA A 182 -2.94 -15.29 -11.82
C ALA A 182 -3.41 -16.31 -12.87
N LYS A 183 -4.71 -16.56 -12.95
CA LYS A 183 -5.27 -17.48 -13.96
C LYS A 183 -5.34 -16.82 -15.35
N TYR A 184 -5.51 -15.51 -15.41
CA TYR A 184 -5.80 -14.81 -16.67
C TYR A 184 -4.73 -13.75 -17.02
N ASP A 185 -3.93 -13.31 -16.07
CA ASP A 185 -2.81 -12.39 -16.28
C ASP A 185 -1.47 -13.11 -16.24
N SER A 186 -0.77 -13.15 -17.36
CA SER A 186 0.55 -13.78 -17.47
C SER A 186 1.59 -13.15 -16.54
N GLY A 187 1.38 -11.89 -16.15
CA GLY A 187 2.28 -11.14 -15.26
C GLY A 187 2.08 -11.41 -13.77
N THR A 188 1.05 -12.16 -13.40
CA THR A 188 0.73 -12.49 -12.01
C THR A 188 0.98 -13.96 -11.72
N GLY A 189 1.66 -14.29 -10.63
CA GLY A 189 1.93 -15.68 -10.28
C GLY A 189 2.43 -15.90 -8.85
N ALA A 190 2.09 -17.07 -8.30
CA ALA A 190 2.55 -17.52 -6.97
C ALA A 190 4.09 -17.58 -6.87
N PRO A 191 4.64 -17.56 -5.64
CA PRO A 191 3.97 -17.49 -4.34
C PRO A 191 3.34 -16.13 -4.05
N TYR A 192 2.35 -16.09 -3.12
CA TYR A 192 1.71 -14.88 -2.67
C TYR A 192 2.20 -14.49 -1.28
N HIS A 193 2.53 -13.21 -1.10
CA HIS A 193 2.94 -12.65 0.19
C HIS A 193 1.84 -11.75 0.75
N THR A 194 1.55 -11.89 2.04
CA THR A 194 0.48 -11.15 2.71
C THR A 194 1.04 -10.37 3.88
N PHE A 195 0.70 -9.09 3.95
CA PHE A 195 1.09 -8.15 4.98
C PHE A 195 -0.16 -7.60 5.68
N VAL A 196 -0.07 -7.42 6.98
CA VAL A 196 -1.15 -6.82 7.77
C VAL A 196 -0.59 -5.60 8.48
N GLN A 197 -1.29 -4.48 8.35
CA GLN A 197 -1.04 -3.29 9.15
C GLN A 197 -2.23 -3.10 10.09
N GLU A 198 -1.94 -3.09 11.38
CA GLU A 198 -2.92 -2.78 12.42
C GLU A 198 -2.70 -1.35 12.93
N GLN A 199 -3.77 -0.69 13.36
CA GLN A 199 -3.62 0.57 14.07
C GLN A 199 -2.89 0.32 15.39
N PRO A 200 -1.97 1.21 15.79
CA PRO A 200 -1.40 1.14 17.13
C PRO A 200 -2.52 1.11 18.17
N ALA A 201 -2.43 0.16 19.11
CA ALA A 201 -3.37 0.09 20.22
C ALA A 201 -3.48 1.45 20.92
N LYS A 202 -4.68 1.94 21.15
CA LYS A 202 -4.89 3.16 21.94
C LYS A 202 -4.24 2.95 23.30
N LYS A 203 -3.24 3.77 23.65
CA LYS A 203 -2.71 3.78 25.03
C LYS A 203 -3.88 3.97 25.98
N PRO A 204 -4.01 3.14 27.03
CA PRO A 204 -5.07 3.31 28.01
C PRO A 204 -5.02 4.74 28.57
N ARG A 205 -6.15 5.43 28.57
CA ARG A 205 -6.27 6.73 29.22
C ARG A 205 -6.01 6.50 30.73
N ASN A 206 -4.90 7.00 31.24
CA ASN A 206 -4.69 7.09 32.67
C ASN A 206 -5.78 8.00 33.26
N THR A 207 -6.84 7.42 33.73
CA THR A 207 -7.81 8.09 34.58
C THR A 207 -7.21 8.17 35.98
N THR A 208 -6.33 9.14 36.19
CA THR A 208 -5.95 9.54 37.56
C THR A 208 -7.20 10.15 38.19
N LYS A 209 -7.92 9.32 38.97
CA LYS A 209 -8.98 9.83 39.84
C LYS A 209 -8.32 10.75 40.87
N ASN A 210 -8.50 12.06 40.71
CA ASN A 210 -8.26 13.03 41.78
C ASN A 210 -9.25 12.72 42.91
N GLN A 211 -8.84 11.93 43.89
CA GLN A 211 -9.48 11.87 45.16
C GLN A 211 -9.11 13.13 45.95
N GLN A 212 -9.87 14.19 45.77
CA GLN A 212 -9.86 15.30 46.70
C GLN A 212 -10.50 14.84 48.00
N THR A 213 -9.69 14.56 49.00
CA THR A 213 -10.05 14.34 50.37
C THR A 213 -10.71 15.63 50.91
N ARG A 214 -12.06 15.63 51.03
CA ARG A 214 -12.75 16.64 51.82
C ARG A 214 -12.41 16.39 53.29
N LYS A 215 -11.44 17.14 53.85
CA LYS A 215 -11.31 17.28 55.32
C LYS A 215 -12.51 18.08 55.81
N ARG A 216 -13.37 17.39 56.57
CA ARG A 216 -14.35 18.04 57.46
C ARG A 216 -13.57 18.65 58.64
N VAL A 217 -13.70 19.97 58.79
CA VAL A 217 -13.33 20.69 60.03
C VAL A 217 -14.58 20.68 60.92
N LYS A 218 -14.37 20.21 62.13
CA LYS A 218 -15.34 20.37 63.24
C LYS A 218 -15.20 21.78 63.79
#